data_0e47dd91b63c3863e62a3d929436c69c
#
_entry.id   0e47dd91b63c3863e62a3d929436c69c
#
_cell.length_a   1.000
_cell.length_b   1.000
_cell.length_c   1.000
_cell.angle_alpha   90.00
_cell.angle_beta   90.00
_cell.angle_gamma   90.00
#
_symmetry.space_group_name_H-M   'P 1'
#
loop_
_entity.id
_entity.type
_entity.pdbx_description
1 polymer ?
#
loop_
_entity_poly.entity_id
_entity_poly.type
_entity_poly.pdbx_seq_one_letter_code
_entity_poly.pdbx_strand_id
1 'polypeptide(L)'
;YTTLFRSDPENFKNGDHTMTFMRTEKGKSILIEHNVMTPRPYNRKYQLTGSRGYANKYPVEEFCFAKEVIANEPEFKGVKINEHDAIPEGIQKVLMEKYMHPIWKELQDVAKKVGGHGGMDYIMDYRLVYCLRNGLPLDMDVYDLAEWCCVVELSRLSIENGCAPVEVPDFTRGAWDKIEGYSHAMAE
;
A
#
# COMPACT_ATOMS: atom_id res chain seq x y z
N TYR A 1 4.86 16.53 6.63
CA TYR A 1 6.25 17.00 6.81
C TYR A 1 7.25 15.88 6.57
N THR A 2 8.48 16.23 6.26
CA THR A 2 9.54 15.27 5.96
C THR A 2 10.78 15.56 6.76
N THR A 3 11.44 14.51 7.28
CA THR A 3 12.75 14.58 7.90
C THR A 3 13.80 13.92 7.00
N LEU A 4 15.04 14.33 7.14
CA LEU A 4 16.14 13.90 6.28
C LEU A 4 17.38 13.60 7.12
N PHE A 5 18.03 12.47 6.83
CA PHE A 5 19.39 12.16 7.27
C PHE A 5 20.31 12.06 6.07
N ARG A 6 21.52 12.63 6.18
CA ARG A 6 22.62 12.54 5.22
C ARG A 6 23.91 12.24 5.95
N SER A 7 24.62 11.19 5.52
CA SER A 7 25.93 10.83 6.07
C SER A 7 27.04 11.74 5.54
N ASP A 8 26.91 12.23 4.31
CA ASP A 8 27.86 13.12 3.65
C ASP A 8 27.13 14.30 2.95
N PRO A 9 26.72 15.30 3.72
CA PRO A 9 25.94 16.42 3.17
C PRO A 9 26.75 17.36 2.27
N GLU A 10 28.07 17.31 2.31
CA GLU A 10 28.95 18.14 1.48
C GLU A 10 28.99 17.67 0.03
N ASN A 11 28.98 16.35 -0.18
CA ASN A 11 29.10 15.75 -1.51
C ASN A 11 27.75 15.31 -2.10
N PHE A 12 26.74 15.02 -1.27
CA PHE A 12 25.45 14.51 -1.71
C PHE A 12 24.26 15.37 -1.27
N LYS A 13 23.43 15.76 -2.23
CA LYS A 13 22.20 16.53 -1.97
C LYS A 13 21.04 15.65 -1.49
N ASN A 14 20.95 14.45 -2.03
CA ASN A 14 19.86 13.51 -1.66
C ASN A 14 20.06 12.97 -0.25
N GLY A 15 18.96 12.64 0.41
CA GLY A 15 19.00 11.97 1.70
C GLY A 15 19.35 10.50 1.58
N ASP A 16 20.15 9.99 2.50
CA ASP A 16 20.34 8.55 2.63
C ASP A 16 19.10 7.88 3.20
N HIS A 17 18.44 8.61 4.09
CA HIS A 17 17.20 8.20 4.73
C HIS A 17 16.25 9.39 4.90
N THR A 18 15.04 9.25 4.39
CA THR A 18 13.96 10.23 4.57
C THR A 18 12.73 9.56 5.16
N MET A 19 12.03 10.28 6.02
CA MET A 19 10.73 9.90 6.56
C MET A 19 9.72 11.01 6.29
N THR A 20 8.67 10.68 5.57
CA THR A 20 7.57 11.60 5.23
C THR A 20 6.29 11.15 5.92
N PHE A 21 5.75 12.00 6.77
CA PHE A 21 4.47 11.77 7.40
C PHE A 21 3.40 12.62 6.71
N MET A 22 2.32 11.98 6.30
CA MET A 22 1.18 12.61 5.65
C MET A 22 -0.10 12.34 6.42
N ARG A 23 -0.97 13.34 6.41
CA ARG A 23 -2.35 13.21 6.89
C ARG A 23 -3.29 13.41 5.71
N THR A 24 -4.21 12.48 5.50
CA THR A 24 -5.24 12.60 4.46
C THR A 24 -6.39 13.47 4.95
N GLU A 25 -7.16 14.00 4.03
CA GLU A 25 -8.37 14.80 4.31
C GLU A 25 -9.38 14.03 5.18
N LYS A 26 -9.52 12.72 4.94
CA LYS A 26 -10.38 11.83 5.75
C LYS A 26 -9.74 11.33 7.06
N GLY A 27 -8.65 11.98 7.51
CA GLY A 27 -8.03 11.74 8.82
C GLY A 27 -7.15 10.49 8.92
N LYS A 28 -6.83 9.82 7.80
CA LYS A 28 -5.86 8.72 7.81
C LYS A 28 -4.44 9.25 7.83
N SER A 29 -3.52 8.48 8.39
CA SER A 29 -2.10 8.81 8.43
C SER A 29 -1.31 7.84 7.57
N ILE A 30 -0.34 8.37 6.82
CA ILE A 30 0.58 7.60 6.00
C ILE A 30 2.00 7.98 6.39
N LEU A 31 2.84 6.99 6.69
CA LEU A 31 4.27 7.16 6.89
C LEU A 31 5.00 6.48 5.74
N ILE A 32 5.76 7.27 4.98
CA ILE A 32 6.67 6.75 3.96
C ILE A 32 8.10 6.87 4.49
N GLU A 33 8.82 5.77 4.43
CA GLU A 33 10.25 5.72 4.71
C GLU A 33 10.99 5.34 3.43
N HIS A 34 11.92 6.20 3.01
CA HIS A 34 12.79 5.96 1.87
C HIS A 34 14.24 5.88 2.34
N ASN A 35 14.85 4.71 2.19
CA ASN A 35 16.20 4.44 2.59
C ASN A 35 16.87 3.54 1.55
N VAL A 36 17.87 4.06 0.84
CA VAL A 36 18.55 3.36 -0.25
C VAL A 36 20.06 3.21 -0.02
N MET A 37 20.61 3.95 0.92
CA MET A 37 22.06 4.04 1.09
C MET A 37 22.59 3.28 2.30
N THR A 38 21.80 3.10 3.35
CA THR A 38 22.27 2.45 4.57
C THR A 38 22.11 0.93 4.48
N PRO A 39 23.13 0.14 4.87
CA PRO A 39 23.05 -1.31 4.88
C PRO A 39 21.92 -1.77 5.84
N ARG A 40 21.01 -2.55 5.34
CA ARG A 40 19.92 -3.17 6.12
C ARG A 40 19.32 -4.34 5.38
N PRO A 41 18.63 -5.28 6.06
CA PRO A 41 17.82 -6.28 5.39
C PRO A 41 16.74 -5.62 4.52
N TYR A 42 16.45 -6.25 3.38
CA TYR A 42 15.41 -5.76 2.49
C TYR A 42 14.05 -5.71 3.19
N ASN A 43 13.42 -4.53 3.17
CA ASN A 43 12.13 -4.31 3.81
C ASN A 43 11.41 -3.14 3.13
N ARG A 44 10.19 -3.37 2.68
CA ARG A 44 9.32 -2.32 2.11
C ARG A 44 8.40 -1.68 3.14
N LYS A 45 8.44 -2.10 4.41
CA LYS A 45 7.54 -1.63 5.49
C LYS A 45 6.07 -1.59 5.07
N TYR A 46 5.62 -2.64 4.40
CA TYR A 46 4.25 -2.72 3.94
C TYR A 46 3.35 -3.11 5.11
N GLN A 47 2.82 -2.08 5.78
CA GLN A 47 2.06 -2.20 7.02
C GLN A 47 0.74 -1.41 6.91
N LEU A 48 -0.34 -2.03 7.31
CA LEU A 48 -1.67 -1.42 7.42
C LEU A 48 -2.19 -1.59 8.84
N THR A 49 -2.66 -0.50 9.44
CA THR A 49 -3.33 -0.53 10.75
C THR A 49 -4.71 0.11 10.61
N GLY A 50 -5.72 -0.64 10.96
CA GLY A 50 -7.11 -0.21 10.92
C GLY A 50 -7.83 -0.48 12.25
N SER A 51 -9.05 0.03 12.39
CA SER A 51 -9.87 -0.18 13.59
C SER A 51 -10.29 -1.63 13.82
N ARG A 52 -10.23 -2.47 12.80
CA ARG A 52 -10.67 -3.87 12.86
C ARG A 52 -9.56 -4.88 12.66
N GLY A 53 -8.33 -4.44 12.35
CA GLY A 53 -7.22 -5.33 12.16
C GLY A 53 -5.94 -4.63 11.75
N TYR A 54 -4.90 -5.41 11.73
CA TYR A 54 -3.54 -5.08 11.37
C TYR A 54 -3.04 -6.08 10.33
N ALA A 55 -2.27 -5.60 9.37
CA ALA A 55 -1.57 -6.42 8.40
C ALA A 55 -0.15 -5.91 8.20
N ASN A 56 0.81 -6.82 8.20
CA ASN A 56 2.21 -6.54 7.96
C ASN A 56 2.79 -7.56 6.98
N LYS A 57 3.65 -7.12 6.05
CA LYS A 57 4.30 -8.01 5.10
C LYS A 57 5.79 -8.24 5.42
N TYR A 58 6.45 -7.26 6.02
CA TYR A 58 7.89 -7.29 6.25
C TYR A 58 8.24 -6.96 7.71
N PRO A 59 9.21 -7.63 8.33
CA PRO A 59 10.00 -8.76 7.82
C PRO A 59 9.24 -10.09 7.82
N VAL A 60 8.14 -10.17 8.54
CA VAL A 60 7.27 -11.35 8.65
C VAL A 60 5.87 -10.97 8.18
N GLU A 61 5.26 -11.84 7.39
CA GLU A 61 3.87 -11.68 6.99
C GLU A 61 2.96 -12.14 8.15
N GLU A 62 2.19 -11.21 8.68
CA GLU A 62 1.33 -11.45 9.84
C GLU A 62 0.08 -10.57 9.80
N PHE A 63 -0.99 -11.09 10.41
CA PHE A 63 -2.24 -10.37 10.59
C PHE A 63 -2.67 -10.48 12.05
N CYS A 64 -3.38 -9.45 12.51
CA CYS A 64 -4.03 -9.42 13.81
C CYS A 64 -5.42 -8.81 13.64
N PHE A 65 -6.42 -9.31 14.35
CA PHE A 65 -7.79 -8.85 14.20
C PHE A 65 -8.41 -8.46 15.53
N ALA A 66 -9.33 -7.49 15.49
CA ALA A 66 -10.13 -7.10 16.62
C ALA A 66 -11.04 -8.25 17.10
N LYS A 67 -11.43 -8.20 18.38
CA LYS A 67 -12.25 -9.25 19.03
C LYS A 67 -13.52 -9.59 18.26
N GLU A 68 -14.21 -8.59 17.77
CA GLU A 68 -15.44 -8.79 17.01
C GLU A 68 -15.22 -9.52 15.69
N VAL A 69 -14.06 -9.33 15.05
CA VAL A 69 -13.70 -10.07 13.83
C VAL A 69 -13.42 -11.52 14.17
N ILE A 70 -12.61 -11.76 15.21
CA ILE A 70 -12.28 -13.11 15.71
C ILE A 70 -13.56 -13.88 16.10
N ALA A 71 -14.48 -13.21 16.79
CA ALA A 71 -15.73 -13.83 17.24
C ALA A 71 -16.69 -14.21 16.10
N ASN A 72 -16.64 -13.50 14.98
CA ASN A 72 -17.58 -13.66 13.87
C ASN A 72 -17.02 -14.49 12.71
N GLU A 73 -15.71 -14.68 12.62
CA GLU A 73 -15.08 -15.45 11.54
C GLU A 73 -15.01 -16.95 11.93
N PRO A 74 -15.66 -17.85 11.17
CA PRO A 74 -15.74 -19.27 11.50
C PRO A 74 -14.38 -19.97 11.70
N GLU A 75 -13.35 -19.51 11.00
CA GLU A 75 -11.99 -20.06 11.03
C GLU A 75 -11.33 -19.92 12.40
N PHE A 76 -11.81 -19.01 13.25
CA PHE A 76 -11.30 -18.84 14.61
C PHE A 76 -12.03 -19.68 15.66
N LYS A 77 -13.04 -20.48 15.27
CA LYS A 77 -13.82 -21.28 16.21
C LYS A 77 -12.92 -22.27 16.96
N GLY A 78 -12.89 -22.12 18.28
CA GLY A 78 -12.07 -22.97 19.16
C GLY A 78 -10.60 -22.57 19.27
N VAL A 79 -10.18 -21.51 18.58
CA VAL A 79 -8.82 -20.98 18.65
C VAL A 79 -8.72 -19.97 19.78
N LYS A 80 -7.72 -20.14 20.66
CA LYS A 80 -7.44 -19.22 21.76
C LYS A 80 -6.42 -18.16 21.30
N ILE A 81 -6.92 -17.07 20.78
CA ILE A 81 -6.15 -15.86 20.43
C ILE A 81 -6.88 -14.61 20.90
N ASN A 82 -6.16 -13.52 21.03
CA ASN A 82 -6.71 -12.22 21.35
C ASN A 82 -6.29 -11.17 20.31
N GLU A 83 -6.78 -9.96 20.48
CA GLU A 83 -6.53 -8.83 19.55
C GLU A 83 -5.09 -8.32 19.52
N HIS A 84 -4.20 -8.88 20.31
CA HIS A 84 -2.76 -8.56 20.35
C HIS A 84 -1.89 -9.71 19.83
N ASP A 85 -2.51 -10.82 19.46
CA ASP A 85 -1.80 -11.97 18.94
C ASP A 85 -1.83 -11.98 17.41
N ALA A 86 -0.71 -12.29 16.77
CA ALA A 86 -0.72 -12.64 15.36
C ALA A 86 -1.52 -13.94 15.17
N ILE A 87 -2.32 -14.01 14.11
CA ILE A 87 -3.11 -15.21 13.82
C ILE A 87 -2.20 -16.39 13.49
N PRO A 88 -2.57 -17.62 13.89
CA PRO A 88 -1.80 -18.82 13.56
C PRO A 88 -1.63 -19.00 12.05
N GLU A 89 -0.44 -19.43 11.61
CA GLU A 89 -0.09 -19.62 10.19
C GLU A 89 -1.11 -20.48 9.42
N GLY A 90 -1.65 -21.52 10.05
CA GLY A 90 -2.68 -22.37 9.42
C GLY A 90 -3.97 -21.60 9.10
N ILE A 91 -4.41 -20.72 10.01
CA ILE A 91 -5.59 -19.87 9.78
C ILE A 91 -5.26 -18.80 8.74
N GLN A 92 -4.07 -18.20 8.82
CA GLN A 92 -3.62 -17.21 7.85
C GLN A 92 -3.70 -17.77 6.42
N LYS A 93 -3.20 -18.98 6.18
CA LYS A 93 -3.28 -19.62 4.85
C LYS A 93 -4.72 -19.80 4.36
N VAL A 94 -5.61 -20.26 5.23
CA VAL A 94 -7.03 -20.43 4.89
C VAL A 94 -7.69 -19.09 4.55
N LEU A 95 -7.45 -18.06 5.35
CA LEU A 95 -8.00 -16.73 5.10
C LEU A 95 -7.41 -16.10 3.83
N MET A 96 -6.11 -16.23 3.59
CA MET A 96 -5.47 -15.74 2.37
C MET A 96 -6.07 -16.39 1.12
N GLU A 97 -6.34 -17.69 1.14
CA GLU A 97 -7.01 -18.39 0.05
C GLU A 97 -8.48 -17.96 -0.11
N LYS A 98 -9.22 -17.85 1.00
CA LYS A 98 -10.63 -17.46 1.03
C LYS A 98 -10.82 -16.04 0.44
N TYR A 99 -9.98 -15.08 0.85
CA TYR A 99 -10.05 -13.67 0.46
C TYR A 99 -9.10 -13.30 -0.68
N MET A 100 -8.47 -14.26 -1.31
CA MET A 100 -7.63 -14.00 -2.48
C MET A 100 -8.45 -13.31 -3.57
N HIS A 101 -7.87 -12.25 -4.14
CA HIS A 101 -8.53 -11.48 -5.19
C HIS A 101 -8.91 -12.38 -6.39
N PRO A 102 -10.13 -12.28 -6.94
CA PRO A 102 -10.60 -13.14 -8.03
C PRO A 102 -9.67 -13.16 -9.25
N ILE A 103 -9.20 -12.01 -9.69
CA ILE A 103 -8.28 -11.90 -10.83
C ILE A 103 -6.98 -12.69 -10.61
N TRP A 104 -6.48 -12.74 -9.36
CA TRP A 104 -5.31 -13.53 -9.04
C TRP A 104 -5.60 -15.03 -9.14
N LYS A 105 -6.75 -15.46 -8.63
CA LYS A 105 -7.18 -16.87 -8.75
C LYS A 105 -7.29 -17.31 -10.22
N GLU A 106 -7.77 -16.43 -11.07
CA GLU A 106 -7.96 -16.71 -12.50
C GLU A 106 -6.65 -16.68 -13.28
N LEU A 107 -5.81 -15.70 -13.07
CA LEU A 107 -4.66 -15.40 -13.93
C LEU A 107 -3.30 -15.85 -13.40
N GLN A 108 -3.19 -16.26 -12.12
CA GLN A 108 -1.89 -16.49 -11.48
C GLN A 108 -0.97 -17.47 -12.24
N ASP A 109 -1.52 -18.52 -12.83
CA ASP A 109 -0.71 -19.55 -13.51
C ASP A 109 -0.10 -19.00 -14.80
N VAL A 110 -0.87 -18.24 -15.56
CA VAL A 110 -0.38 -17.57 -16.78
C VAL A 110 0.58 -16.46 -16.40
N ALA A 111 0.22 -15.63 -15.43
CA ALA A 111 1.03 -14.53 -14.93
C ALA A 111 2.41 -15.00 -14.44
N LYS A 112 2.47 -16.07 -13.67
CA LYS A 112 3.73 -16.68 -13.21
C LYS A 112 4.60 -17.21 -14.35
N LYS A 113 3.99 -17.77 -15.41
CA LYS A 113 4.72 -18.26 -16.60
C LYS A 113 5.31 -17.12 -17.44
N VAL A 114 4.55 -16.03 -17.60
CA VAL A 114 5.02 -14.86 -18.33
C VAL A 114 6.13 -14.14 -17.56
N GLY A 115 6.06 -14.12 -16.22
CA GLY A 115 7.05 -13.50 -15.35
C GLY A 115 6.73 -12.04 -15.05
N GLY A 116 7.78 -11.26 -14.70
CA GLY A 116 7.62 -9.88 -14.24
C GLY A 116 7.10 -9.80 -12.81
N HIS A 117 8.02 -9.60 -11.82
CA HIS A 117 7.73 -9.49 -10.39
C HIS A 117 6.76 -10.56 -9.85
N GLY A 118 6.98 -11.84 -10.26
CA GLY A 118 6.12 -12.96 -9.86
C GLY A 118 4.74 -12.97 -10.52
N GLY A 119 4.57 -12.24 -11.63
CA GLY A 119 3.33 -12.15 -12.41
C GLY A 119 2.53 -10.87 -12.18
N MET A 120 2.97 -9.98 -11.29
CA MET A 120 2.26 -8.71 -11.03
C MET A 120 2.20 -7.82 -12.28
N ASP A 121 3.29 -7.73 -13.04
CA ASP A 121 3.37 -6.89 -14.24
C ASP A 121 2.36 -7.39 -15.29
N TYR A 122 2.25 -8.69 -15.48
CA TYR A 122 1.27 -9.29 -16.38
C TYR A 122 -0.17 -8.93 -15.99
N ILE A 123 -0.52 -8.99 -14.71
CA ILE A 123 -1.88 -8.68 -14.24
C ILE A 123 -2.18 -7.19 -14.42
N MET A 124 -1.21 -6.33 -14.17
CA MET A 124 -1.36 -4.88 -14.38
C MET A 124 -1.64 -4.58 -15.86
N ASP A 125 -0.84 -5.13 -16.78
CA ASP A 125 -1.02 -4.94 -18.20
C ASP A 125 -2.33 -5.57 -18.70
N TYR A 126 -2.70 -6.75 -18.20
CA TYR A 126 -3.97 -7.40 -18.48
C TYR A 126 -5.15 -6.47 -18.13
N ARG A 127 -5.15 -5.86 -16.96
CA ARG A 127 -6.19 -4.93 -16.52
C ARG A 127 -6.26 -3.69 -17.40
N LEU A 128 -5.13 -3.10 -17.74
CA LEU A 128 -5.08 -1.96 -18.66
C LEU A 128 -5.73 -2.30 -20.01
N VAL A 129 -5.29 -3.39 -20.64
CA VAL A 129 -5.83 -3.84 -21.92
C VAL A 129 -7.32 -4.17 -21.84
N TYR A 130 -7.74 -4.83 -20.76
CA TYR A 130 -9.14 -5.16 -20.51
C TYR A 130 -10.01 -3.91 -20.41
N CYS A 131 -9.64 -2.93 -19.61
CA CYS A 131 -10.36 -1.68 -19.47
C CYS A 131 -10.46 -0.93 -20.81
N LEU A 132 -9.35 -0.80 -21.53
CA LEU A 132 -9.33 -0.12 -22.83
C LEU A 132 -10.21 -0.81 -23.89
N ARG A 133 -10.19 -2.15 -23.95
CA ARG A 133 -11.01 -2.93 -24.91
C ARG A 133 -12.51 -2.83 -24.62
N ASN A 134 -12.88 -2.70 -23.35
CA ASN A 134 -14.27 -2.70 -22.94
C ASN A 134 -14.82 -1.29 -22.65
N GLY A 135 -14.03 -0.24 -22.89
CA GLY A 135 -14.43 1.14 -22.62
C GLY A 135 -14.70 1.42 -21.13
N LEU A 136 -14.00 0.71 -20.25
CA LEU A 136 -14.12 0.87 -18.80
C LEU A 136 -13.16 1.93 -18.29
N PRO A 137 -13.44 2.55 -17.15
CA PRO A 137 -12.48 3.39 -16.45
C PRO A 137 -11.22 2.59 -16.14
N LEU A 138 -10.06 3.25 -16.22
CA LEU A 138 -8.79 2.64 -15.82
C LEU A 138 -8.74 2.49 -14.30
N ASP A 139 -7.97 1.49 -13.82
CA ASP A 139 -7.78 1.26 -12.39
C ASP A 139 -6.99 2.41 -11.73
N MET A 140 -6.22 3.15 -12.50
CA MET A 140 -5.46 4.33 -12.11
C MET A 140 -5.53 5.36 -13.22
N ASP A 141 -5.65 6.63 -12.86
CA ASP A 141 -5.69 7.74 -13.81
C ASP A 141 -4.55 8.74 -13.62
N VAL A 142 -4.57 9.83 -14.37
CA VAL A 142 -3.55 10.87 -14.30
C VAL A 142 -3.55 11.61 -12.94
N TYR A 143 -4.66 11.65 -12.25
CA TYR A 143 -4.77 12.29 -10.94
C TYR A 143 -4.13 11.45 -9.84
N ASP A 144 -4.33 10.11 -9.89
CA ASP A 144 -3.60 9.17 -9.02
C ASP A 144 -2.09 9.31 -9.23
N LEU A 145 -1.64 9.37 -10.48
CA LEU A 145 -0.23 9.58 -10.80
C LEU A 145 0.30 10.90 -10.23
N ALA A 146 -0.44 11.99 -10.39
CA ALA A 146 -0.05 13.29 -9.87
C ALA A 146 0.06 13.29 -8.35
N GLU A 147 -0.90 12.71 -7.65
CA GLU A 147 -0.88 12.56 -6.19
C GLU A 147 0.32 11.75 -5.71
N TRP A 148 0.60 10.61 -6.33
CA TRP A 148 1.73 9.78 -5.88
C TRP A 148 3.08 10.42 -6.18
N CYS A 149 3.24 11.02 -7.35
CA CYS A 149 4.49 11.66 -7.74
C CYS A 149 4.77 12.96 -6.98
N CYS A 150 3.76 13.70 -6.54
CA CYS A 150 3.96 14.95 -5.83
C CYS A 150 4.67 14.78 -4.47
N VAL A 151 4.61 13.58 -3.88
CA VAL A 151 5.26 13.28 -2.60
C VAL A 151 6.75 13.59 -2.63
N VAL A 152 7.43 13.32 -3.75
CA VAL A 152 8.87 13.59 -3.91
C VAL A 152 9.16 15.07 -3.79
N GLU A 153 8.45 15.90 -4.56
CA GLU A 153 8.65 17.34 -4.58
C GLU A 153 8.19 18.01 -3.29
N LEU A 154 7.05 17.61 -2.76
CA LEU A 154 6.55 18.15 -1.48
C LEU A 154 7.44 17.76 -0.30
N SER A 155 8.05 16.59 -0.33
CA SER A 155 9.05 16.18 0.66
C SER A 155 10.29 17.09 0.59
N ARG A 156 10.77 17.40 -0.61
CA ARG A 156 11.89 18.35 -0.82
C ARG A 156 11.54 19.72 -0.26
N LEU A 157 10.36 20.27 -0.60
CA LEU A 157 9.91 21.56 -0.10
C LEU A 157 9.78 21.58 1.42
N SER A 158 9.27 20.52 2.04
CA SER A 158 9.21 20.40 3.50
C SER A 158 10.59 20.50 4.13
N ILE A 159 11.58 19.76 3.60
CA ILE A 159 12.96 19.77 4.09
C ILE A 159 13.59 21.17 3.96
N GLU A 160 13.45 21.82 2.81
CA GLU A 160 13.99 23.16 2.55
C GLU A 160 13.37 24.22 3.45
N ASN A 161 12.11 24.03 3.87
CA ASN A 161 11.42 24.88 4.83
C ASN A 161 11.63 24.46 6.30
N GLY A 162 12.73 23.80 6.63
CA GLY A 162 13.05 23.38 8.00
C GLY A 162 12.17 22.23 8.51
N CYS A 163 11.78 21.32 7.66
CA CYS A 163 10.87 20.19 7.94
C CYS A 163 9.45 20.64 8.32
N ALA A 164 9.03 21.81 7.85
CA ALA A 164 7.69 22.30 8.09
C ALA A 164 6.63 21.53 7.27
N PRO A 165 5.38 21.47 7.74
CA PRO A 165 4.28 20.92 6.95
C PRO A 165 4.11 21.66 5.62
N VAL A 166 3.83 20.93 4.57
CA VAL A 166 3.51 21.45 3.23
C VAL A 166 2.14 20.92 2.84
N GLU A 167 1.32 21.78 2.28
CA GLU A 167 0.00 21.41 1.79
C GLU A 167 0.11 20.61 0.48
N VAL A 168 -0.68 19.55 0.39
CA VAL A 168 -0.79 18.75 -0.85
C VAL A 168 -1.83 19.39 -1.75
N PRO A 169 -1.50 19.77 -3.00
CA PRO A 169 -2.47 20.33 -3.93
C PRO A 169 -3.59 19.34 -4.26
N ASP A 170 -4.81 19.83 -4.36
CA ASP A 170 -5.90 19.02 -4.93
C ASP A 170 -5.85 19.06 -6.45
N PHE A 171 -5.27 18.03 -7.05
CA PHE A 171 -5.15 17.88 -8.50
C PHE A 171 -6.50 17.64 -9.18
N THR A 172 -7.50 17.15 -8.45
CA THR A 172 -8.82 16.80 -8.97
C THR A 172 -9.81 17.96 -8.96
N ARG A 173 -9.43 19.10 -8.36
CA ARG A 173 -10.30 20.28 -8.20
C ARG A 173 -11.61 19.96 -7.48
N GLY A 174 -11.56 19.17 -6.43
CA GLY A 174 -12.71 18.75 -5.63
C GLY A 174 -13.45 17.54 -6.18
N ALA A 175 -12.93 16.85 -7.19
CA ALA A 175 -13.60 15.66 -7.72
C ALA A 175 -13.29 14.37 -6.95
N TRP A 176 -12.23 14.35 -6.12
CA TRP A 176 -11.78 13.18 -5.38
C TRP A 176 -12.83 12.62 -4.39
N ASP A 177 -13.71 13.45 -3.86
CA ASP A 177 -14.77 13.06 -2.92
C ASP A 177 -16.01 12.49 -3.61
N LYS A 178 -16.10 12.61 -4.95
CA LYS A 178 -17.23 12.12 -5.76
C LYS A 178 -17.03 10.70 -6.25
N ILE A 179 -15.85 10.13 -6.04
CA ILE A 179 -15.56 8.76 -6.43
C ILE A 179 -16.07 7.82 -5.34
N GLU A 180 -17.08 7.02 -5.66
CA GLU A 180 -17.63 6.01 -4.77
C GLU A 180 -16.96 4.66 -4.99
N GLY A 181 -16.03 4.31 -4.07
CA GLY A 181 -15.40 3.00 -4.01
C GLY A 181 -14.47 2.67 -5.18
N TYR A 182 -13.94 1.45 -5.14
CA TYR A 182 -13.15 0.87 -6.21
C TYR A 182 -13.98 -0.18 -6.93
N SER A 183 -14.24 0.02 -8.21
CA SER A 183 -15.06 -0.88 -9.05
C SER A 183 -14.26 -1.95 -9.78
N HIS A 184 -12.95 -2.02 -9.56
CA HIS A 184 -12.04 -2.85 -10.36
C HIS A 184 -11.71 -4.20 -9.76
N ALA A 185 -12.46 -4.64 -8.79
CA ALA A 185 -12.22 -5.94 -8.18
C ALA A 185 -12.45 -7.12 -9.13
N MET A 186 -13.24 -6.94 -10.18
CA MET A 186 -13.65 -8.01 -11.09
C MET A 186 -13.22 -7.71 -12.52
N ALA A 187 -12.59 -8.68 -13.18
CA ALA A 187 -12.54 -8.78 -14.61
C ALA A 187 -13.78 -9.58 -15.03
N GLU A 188 -14.90 -8.92 -15.22
CA GLU A 188 -16.05 -9.50 -15.90
C GLU A 188 -16.04 -9.09 -17.36
#